data_b5cbc2f0e413f687dfd679daa3e73d9c
#
_entry.id   b5cbc2f0e413f687dfd679daa3e73d9c
#
_cell.length_a   1.000
_cell.length_b   1.000
_cell.length_c   1.000
_cell.angle_alpha   90.00
_cell.angle_beta   90.00
_cell.angle_gamma   90.00
#
_symmetry.space_group_name_H-M   'P 1'
#
loop_
_entity.id
_entity.type
_entity.pdbx_description
1 polymer ?
#
loop_
_entity_poly.entity_id
_entity_poly.type
_entity_poly.pdbx_seq_one_letter_code
_entity_poly.pdbx_strand_id
1 'polypeptide(L)'
;MIVYPNAKINLGLNILRKREDGYHDISSVFYPVKECVDVLEIVKSERFEFTKSGIEIPDGENLCEKAWQLFHSDFDIENVKIHLHKQIAIGAGLGGGSADASFTLKILNKLFDLKLTNKELEKYALQLGADCPFFIENTPKLVEGIGEKMINIDLDLSYYEI
;
A
#
# COMPACT_ATOMS: atom_id res chain seq x y z
N MET A 1 -1.01 -12.70 11.93
CA MET A 1 0.11 -11.75 11.98
C MET A 1 -0.47 -10.36 12.07
N ILE A 2 0.13 -9.48 12.89
CA ILE A 2 -0.27 -8.07 13.01
C ILE A 2 0.86 -7.21 12.47
N VAL A 3 0.52 -6.18 11.69
CA VAL A 3 1.43 -5.15 11.17
C VAL A 3 0.76 -3.77 11.24
N TYR A 4 1.54 -2.72 10.99
CA TYR A 4 1.14 -1.33 11.10
C TYR A 4 1.41 -0.62 9.77
N PRO A 5 0.48 -0.71 8.78
CA PRO A 5 0.59 0.05 7.53
C PRO A 5 0.63 1.55 7.84
N ASN A 6 1.66 2.23 7.37
CA ASN A 6 1.86 3.64 7.66
C ASN A 6 1.41 4.54 6.49
N ALA A 7 1.14 5.80 6.81
CA ALA A 7 0.88 6.84 5.82
C ALA A 7 2.13 7.22 5.01
N LYS A 8 1.92 7.97 3.93
CA LYS A 8 2.97 8.72 3.22
C LYS A 8 2.57 10.17 3.07
N ILE A 9 3.55 11.04 2.86
CA ILE A 9 3.35 12.40 2.39
C ILE A 9 4.07 12.62 1.06
N ASN A 10 3.62 13.63 0.33
CA ASN A 10 4.28 14.14 -0.87
C ASN A 10 5.02 15.41 -0.49
N LEU A 11 6.35 15.41 -0.62
CA LEU A 11 7.16 16.60 -0.46
C LEU A 11 7.33 17.24 -1.84
N GLY A 12 6.58 18.30 -2.07
CA GLY A 12 6.39 18.87 -3.39
C GLY A 12 5.64 17.92 -4.34
N LEU A 13 4.68 18.44 -5.07
CA LEU A 13 3.97 17.72 -6.12
C LEU A 13 3.89 18.64 -7.33
N ASN A 14 4.80 18.41 -8.28
CA ASN A 14 4.84 19.16 -9.53
C ASN A 14 4.11 18.36 -10.61
N ILE A 15 3.09 18.96 -11.20
CA ILE A 15 2.45 18.45 -12.42
C ILE A 15 3.24 19.00 -13.59
N LEU A 16 3.95 18.12 -14.30
CA LEU A 16 4.86 18.51 -15.38
C LEU A 16 4.10 18.73 -16.71
N ARG A 17 3.17 17.82 -17.03
CA ARG A 17 2.33 17.92 -18.22
C ARG A 17 1.10 17.01 -18.12
N LYS A 18 0.05 17.35 -18.85
CA LYS A 18 -1.07 16.46 -19.13
C LYS A 18 -0.68 15.55 -20.30
N ARG A 19 -0.96 14.25 -20.18
CA ARG A 19 -0.72 13.24 -21.20
C ARG A 19 -1.95 13.04 -22.08
N GLU A 20 -1.76 12.43 -23.24
CA GLU A 20 -2.86 12.11 -24.16
C GLU A 20 -3.79 11.01 -23.60
N ASP A 21 -3.28 10.15 -22.71
CA ASP A 21 -4.04 9.10 -22.02
C ASP A 21 -4.92 9.64 -20.86
N GLY A 22 -4.92 10.96 -20.64
CA GLY A 22 -5.70 11.64 -19.59
C GLY A 22 -5.01 11.74 -18.25
N TYR A 23 -3.90 11.03 -18.03
CA TYR A 23 -3.06 11.14 -16.85
C TYR A 23 -2.17 12.39 -16.89
N HIS A 24 -1.44 12.62 -15.80
CA HIS A 24 -0.48 13.71 -15.70
C HIS A 24 0.89 13.12 -15.36
N ASP A 25 1.93 13.59 -16.06
CA ASP A 25 3.30 13.35 -15.59
C ASP A 25 3.54 14.23 -14.36
N ILE A 26 4.00 13.60 -13.30
CA ILE A 26 4.29 14.25 -12.03
C ILE A 26 5.77 14.10 -11.66
N SER A 27 6.23 14.96 -10.76
CA SER A 27 7.48 14.79 -10.01
C SER A 27 7.22 15.13 -8.56
N SER A 28 7.53 14.22 -7.66
CA SER A 28 7.28 14.34 -6.22
C SER A 28 8.27 13.49 -5.43
N VAL A 29 8.51 13.84 -4.18
CA VAL A 29 9.18 12.94 -3.24
C VAL A 29 8.11 12.31 -2.36
N PHE A 30 8.01 10.98 -2.37
CA PHE A 30 7.20 10.23 -1.42
C PHE A 30 8.02 9.92 -0.18
N TYR A 31 7.48 10.26 0.99
CA TYR A 31 8.11 10.02 2.28
C TYR A 31 7.18 9.24 3.21
N PRO A 32 7.64 8.11 3.82
CA PRO A 32 6.81 7.31 4.72
C PRO A 32 6.70 7.99 6.09
N VAL A 33 5.48 8.17 6.59
CA VAL A 33 5.19 8.72 7.94
C VAL A 33 4.86 7.55 8.86
N LYS A 34 5.88 7.03 9.54
CA LYS A 34 5.80 5.76 10.29
C LYS A 34 4.97 5.83 11.57
N GLU A 35 4.72 7.02 12.08
CA GLU A 35 3.93 7.26 13.29
C GLU A 35 2.42 7.33 13.03
N CYS A 36 2.01 7.57 11.78
CA CYS A 36 0.62 7.60 11.36
C CYS A 36 0.25 6.26 10.71
N VAL A 37 -0.38 5.37 11.46
CA VAL A 37 -0.56 3.96 11.05
C VAL A 37 -2.01 3.50 11.16
N ASP A 38 -2.37 2.53 10.31
CA ASP A 38 -3.50 1.63 10.52
C ASP A 38 -3.02 0.35 11.24
N VAL A 39 -3.95 -0.48 11.71
CA VAL A 39 -3.60 -1.81 12.27
C VAL A 39 -4.22 -2.88 11.38
N LEU A 40 -3.39 -3.75 10.84
CA LEU A 40 -3.82 -4.82 9.95
C LEU A 40 -3.44 -6.17 10.56
N GLU A 41 -4.46 -7.02 10.79
CA GLU A 41 -4.28 -8.39 11.25
C GLU A 41 -4.73 -9.37 10.16
N ILE A 42 -3.89 -10.37 9.89
CA ILE A 42 -4.23 -11.48 8.97
C ILE A 42 -3.88 -12.80 9.64
N VAL A 43 -4.85 -13.73 9.63
CA VAL A 43 -4.69 -15.10 10.15
C VAL A 43 -5.26 -16.11 9.16
N LYS A 44 -4.69 -17.32 9.10
CA LYS A 44 -5.24 -18.44 8.31
C LYS A 44 -6.63 -18.80 8.83
N SER A 45 -7.54 -19.22 7.93
CA SER A 45 -8.92 -19.54 8.26
C SER A 45 -9.49 -20.58 7.28
N GLU A 46 -10.55 -21.27 7.68
CA GLU A 46 -11.28 -22.20 6.79
C GLU A 46 -12.06 -21.48 5.69
N ARG A 47 -12.43 -20.20 5.92
CA ARG A 47 -13.15 -19.37 4.96
C ARG A 47 -12.60 -17.95 4.96
N PHE A 48 -12.68 -17.30 3.81
CA PHE A 48 -12.32 -15.89 3.70
C PHE A 48 -13.30 -15.01 4.50
N GLU A 49 -12.76 -14.06 5.23
CA GLU A 49 -13.53 -13.06 5.96
C GLU A 49 -12.75 -11.75 6.01
N PHE A 50 -13.42 -10.63 5.69
CA PHE A 50 -12.87 -9.28 5.88
C PHE A 50 -13.74 -8.52 6.88
N THR A 51 -13.11 -7.96 7.90
CA THR A 51 -13.76 -7.13 8.91
C THR A 51 -13.02 -5.80 9.05
N LYS A 52 -13.75 -4.75 9.38
CA LYS A 52 -13.21 -3.40 9.52
C LYS A 52 -13.69 -2.73 10.81
N SER A 53 -12.87 -1.84 11.36
CA SER A 53 -13.18 -0.99 12.51
C SER A 53 -12.44 0.35 12.42
N GLY A 54 -12.71 1.28 13.33
CA GLY A 54 -12.10 2.62 13.33
C GLY A 54 -12.85 3.59 12.40
N ILE A 55 -12.12 4.39 11.62
CA ILE A 55 -12.72 5.32 10.65
C ILE A 55 -13.56 4.54 9.63
N GLU A 56 -14.78 5.03 9.39
CA GLU A 56 -15.71 4.40 8.46
C GLU A 56 -15.13 4.35 7.05
N ILE A 57 -14.99 3.14 6.54
CA ILE A 57 -14.54 2.89 5.17
C ILE A 57 -15.78 2.82 4.28
N PRO A 58 -15.85 3.60 3.19
CA PRO A 58 -16.97 3.53 2.24
C PRO A 58 -17.27 2.10 1.79
N ASP A 59 -18.53 1.84 1.48
CA ASP A 59 -18.95 0.54 0.97
C ASP A 59 -18.29 0.25 -0.39
N GLY A 60 -18.02 -1.02 -0.62
CA GLY A 60 -17.34 -1.51 -1.80
C GLY A 60 -16.22 -2.47 -1.44
N GLU A 61 -15.61 -3.05 -2.45
CA GLU A 61 -14.51 -3.98 -2.28
C GLU A 61 -13.24 -3.27 -1.80
N ASN A 62 -12.68 -3.73 -0.68
CA ASN A 62 -11.48 -3.16 -0.09
C ASN A 62 -10.21 -3.64 -0.82
N LEU A 63 -9.16 -2.80 -0.87
CA LEU A 63 -7.90 -3.17 -1.52
C LEU A 63 -7.19 -4.35 -0.82
N CYS A 64 -7.43 -4.57 0.48
CA CYS A 64 -6.92 -5.76 1.18
C CYS A 64 -7.59 -7.05 0.67
N GLU A 65 -8.90 -6.99 0.36
CA GLU A 65 -9.63 -8.12 -0.23
C GLU A 65 -9.10 -8.41 -1.63
N LYS A 66 -8.91 -7.37 -2.45
CA LYS A 66 -8.30 -7.50 -3.78
C LYS A 66 -6.89 -8.09 -3.73
N ALA A 67 -6.08 -7.68 -2.77
CA ALA A 67 -4.73 -8.20 -2.58
C ALA A 67 -4.75 -9.71 -2.27
N TRP A 68 -5.67 -10.15 -1.40
CA TRP A 68 -5.85 -11.58 -1.14
C TRP A 68 -6.35 -12.32 -2.38
N GLN A 69 -7.34 -11.80 -3.09
CA GLN A 69 -7.89 -12.42 -4.31
C GLN A 69 -6.82 -12.65 -5.39
N LEU A 70 -5.93 -11.66 -5.61
CA LEU A 70 -4.82 -11.80 -6.54
C LEU A 70 -3.90 -12.98 -6.16
N PHE A 71 -3.52 -13.09 -4.90
CA PHE A 71 -2.64 -14.17 -4.45
C PHE A 71 -3.36 -15.50 -4.38
N HIS A 72 -4.64 -15.53 -4.01
CA HIS A 72 -5.44 -16.75 -4.03
C HIS A 72 -5.58 -17.29 -5.46
N SER A 73 -5.78 -16.41 -6.45
CA SER A 73 -5.87 -16.80 -7.85
C SER A 73 -4.54 -17.34 -8.42
N ASP A 74 -3.41 -16.70 -8.09
CA ASP A 74 -2.14 -17.01 -8.73
C ASP A 74 -1.34 -18.12 -8.00
N PHE A 75 -1.53 -18.26 -6.69
CA PHE A 75 -0.74 -19.17 -5.85
C PHE A 75 -1.57 -20.23 -5.12
N ASP A 76 -2.90 -20.25 -5.32
CA ASP A 76 -3.84 -21.19 -4.64
C ASP A 76 -3.64 -21.20 -3.10
N ILE A 77 -3.41 -20.00 -2.51
CA ILE A 77 -3.24 -19.88 -1.07
C ILE A 77 -4.55 -20.16 -0.34
N GLU A 78 -4.45 -20.68 0.87
CA GLU A 78 -5.60 -20.91 1.75
C GLU A 78 -6.37 -19.62 2.07
N ASN A 79 -7.59 -19.78 2.57
CA ASN A 79 -8.40 -18.68 3.07
C ASN A 79 -7.78 -18.02 4.30
N VAL A 80 -8.08 -16.75 4.48
CA VAL A 80 -7.64 -15.94 5.62
C VAL A 80 -8.80 -15.13 6.20
N LYS A 81 -8.65 -14.77 7.47
CA LYS A 81 -9.40 -13.65 8.06
C LYS A 81 -8.51 -12.43 8.08
N ILE A 82 -9.04 -11.32 7.57
CA ILE A 82 -8.39 -10.00 7.57
C ILE A 82 -9.21 -9.09 8.47
N HIS A 83 -8.56 -8.44 9.42
CA HIS A 83 -9.14 -7.34 10.19
C HIS A 83 -8.32 -6.08 9.97
N LEU A 84 -8.98 -5.00 9.52
CA LEU A 84 -8.39 -3.69 9.33
C LEU A 84 -8.99 -2.69 10.31
N HIS A 85 -8.18 -2.19 11.24
CA HIS A 85 -8.54 -1.06 12.09
C HIS A 85 -8.01 0.24 11.46
N LYS A 86 -8.91 1.04 10.90
CA LYS A 86 -8.59 2.24 10.13
C LYS A 86 -8.42 3.45 11.04
N GLN A 87 -7.26 4.11 10.97
CA GLN A 87 -6.93 5.34 11.69
C GLN A 87 -6.45 6.45 10.74
N ILE A 88 -5.80 6.08 9.62
CA ILE A 88 -5.37 7.03 8.59
C ILE A 88 -6.60 7.57 7.86
N ALA A 89 -6.71 8.89 7.76
CA ALA A 89 -7.81 9.57 7.09
C ALA A 89 -7.95 9.13 5.62
N ILE A 90 -9.18 8.79 5.21
CA ILE A 90 -9.48 8.33 3.86
C ILE A 90 -9.63 9.53 2.92
N GLY A 91 -9.08 9.45 1.72
CA GLY A 91 -9.17 10.50 0.71
C GLY A 91 -8.29 11.73 0.99
N ALA A 92 -7.46 11.70 2.01
CA ALA A 92 -6.58 12.81 2.42
C ALA A 92 -5.22 12.87 1.67
N GLY A 93 -5.01 12.03 0.65
CA GLY A 93 -3.73 11.97 -0.06
C GLY A 93 -2.60 11.24 0.70
N LEU A 94 -2.91 10.64 1.85
CA LEU A 94 -1.94 9.98 2.75
C LEU A 94 -1.57 8.56 2.32
N GLY A 95 -2.20 8.01 1.30
CA GLY A 95 -1.90 6.68 0.77
C GLY A 95 -2.29 5.51 1.68
N GLY A 96 -3.13 5.72 2.70
CA GLY A 96 -3.47 4.69 3.69
C GLY A 96 -4.03 3.40 3.08
N GLY A 97 -5.00 3.49 2.17
CA GLY A 97 -5.54 2.29 1.50
C GLY A 97 -4.50 1.54 0.64
N SER A 98 -3.58 2.27 0.00
CA SER A 98 -2.47 1.67 -0.76
C SER A 98 -1.46 1.00 0.18
N ALA A 99 -1.22 1.58 1.37
CA ALA A 99 -0.41 0.96 2.41
C ALA A 99 -1.04 -0.34 2.89
N ASP A 100 -2.34 -0.32 3.23
CA ASP A 100 -3.08 -1.50 3.69
C ASP A 100 -2.96 -2.66 2.69
N ALA A 101 -3.19 -2.37 1.40
CA ALA A 101 -3.07 -3.35 0.32
C ALA A 101 -1.65 -3.94 0.21
N SER A 102 -0.64 -3.08 0.21
CA SER A 102 0.75 -3.50 0.05
C SER A 102 1.25 -4.31 1.25
N PHE A 103 0.87 -3.91 2.45
CA PHE A 103 1.17 -4.69 3.65
C PHE A 103 0.40 -6.02 3.67
N THR A 104 -0.82 -6.07 3.11
CA THR A 104 -1.53 -7.34 2.90
C THR A 104 -0.72 -8.29 2.02
N LEU A 105 -0.22 -7.84 0.86
CA LEU A 105 0.65 -8.66 -0.01
C LEU A 105 1.90 -9.15 0.74
N LYS A 106 2.56 -8.26 1.50
CA LYS A 106 3.76 -8.63 2.30
C LYS A 106 3.45 -9.70 3.35
N ILE A 107 2.31 -9.56 4.06
CA ILE A 107 1.90 -10.56 5.06
C ILE A 107 1.59 -11.89 4.38
N LEU A 108 0.81 -11.88 3.31
CA LEU A 108 0.44 -13.11 2.59
C LEU A 108 1.68 -13.82 2.04
N ASN A 109 2.62 -13.08 1.44
CA ASN A 109 3.89 -13.62 1.00
C ASN A 109 4.64 -14.35 2.12
N LYS A 110 4.68 -13.76 3.32
CA LYS A 110 5.32 -14.34 4.50
C LYS A 110 4.52 -15.49 5.12
N LEU A 111 3.20 -15.35 5.22
CA LEU A 111 2.30 -16.32 5.87
C LEU A 111 2.25 -17.65 5.12
N PHE A 112 2.36 -17.60 3.80
CA PHE A 112 2.31 -18.75 2.90
C PHE A 112 3.68 -19.14 2.30
N ASP A 113 4.78 -18.50 2.76
CA ASP A 113 6.17 -18.77 2.33
C ASP A 113 6.34 -18.75 0.80
N LEU A 114 5.69 -17.78 0.12
CA LEU A 114 5.72 -17.69 -1.34
C LEU A 114 7.08 -17.27 -1.91
N LYS A 115 7.94 -16.68 -1.07
CA LYS A 115 9.33 -16.26 -1.41
C LYS A 115 9.41 -15.24 -2.54
N LEU A 116 8.34 -14.46 -2.75
CA LEU A 116 8.35 -13.38 -3.73
C LEU A 116 9.33 -12.29 -3.30
N THR A 117 10.12 -11.81 -4.25
CA THR A 117 11.01 -10.67 -4.07
C THR A 117 10.24 -9.35 -4.03
N ASN A 118 10.85 -8.27 -3.53
CA ASN A 118 10.23 -6.94 -3.56
C ASN A 118 9.79 -6.54 -4.98
N LYS A 119 10.60 -6.82 -6.00
CA LYS A 119 10.25 -6.52 -7.40
C LYS A 119 9.02 -7.28 -7.91
N GLU A 120 8.81 -8.50 -7.44
CA GLU A 120 7.60 -9.27 -7.78
C GLU A 120 6.40 -8.73 -7.01
N LEU A 121 6.55 -8.43 -5.72
CA LEU A 121 5.51 -7.79 -4.92
C LEU A 121 5.08 -6.42 -5.47
N GLU A 122 6.03 -5.60 -5.97
CA GLU A 122 5.75 -4.33 -6.61
C GLU A 122 4.87 -4.47 -7.87
N LYS A 123 5.07 -5.54 -8.65
CA LYS A 123 4.21 -5.83 -9.82
C LYS A 123 2.77 -6.17 -9.42
N TYR A 124 2.58 -6.91 -8.33
CA TYR A 124 1.26 -7.16 -7.77
C TYR A 124 0.65 -5.90 -7.17
N ALA A 125 1.44 -5.13 -6.43
CA ALA A 125 1.01 -3.88 -5.83
C ALA A 125 0.53 -2.87 -6.88
N LEU A 126 1.21 -2.78 -8.03
CA LEU A 126 0.82 -1.88 -9.13
C LEU A 126 -0.57 -2.20 -9.69
N GLN A 127 -1.01 -3.47 -9.67
CA GLN A 127 -2.36 -3.87 -10.09
C GLN A 127 -3.45 -3.36 -9.13
N LEU A 128 -3.09 -3.09 -7.87
CA LEU A 128 -4.00 -2.59 -6.84
C LEU A 128 -4.11 -1.07 -6.85
N GLY A 129 -3.03 -0.37 -7.23
CA GLY A 129 -3.02 1.09 -7.31
C GLY A 129 -1.63 1.67 -7.54
N ALA A 130 -1.58 2.88 -8.11
CA ALA A 130 -0.32 3.54 -8.49
C ALA A 130 0.62 3.81 -7.30
N ASP A 131 0.08 4.11 -6.11
CA ASP A 131 0.87 4.36 -4.90
C ASP A 131 1.28 3.07 -4.17
N CYS A 132 0.64 1.92 -4.46
CA CYS A 132 0.91 0.67 -3.73
C CYS A 132 2.36 0.20 -3.81
N PRO A 133 3.07 0.25 -4.97
CA PRO A 133 4.46 -0.19 -5.05
C PRO A 133 5.40 0.53 -4.07
N PHE A 134 5.13 1.81 -3.74
CA PHE A 134 5.91 2.59 -2.78
C PHE A 134 6.02 1.88 -1.42
N PHE A 135 4.91 1.30 -0.93
CA PHE A 135 4.83 0.69 0.40
C PHE A 135 5.48 -0.70 0.49
N ILE A 136 5.89 -1.29 -0.63
CA ILE A 136 6.62 -2.57 -0.63
C ILE A 136 7.99 -2.39 0.05
N GLU A 137 8.83 -1.46 -0.44
CA GLU A 137 10.09 -1.11 0.21
C GLU A 137 9.89 -0.12 1.36
N ASN A 138 8.92 0.80 1.23
CA ASN A 138 8.52 1.75 2.26
C ASN A 138 9.69 2.65 2.74
N THR A 139 10.42 3.19 1.79
CA THR A 139 11.55 4.11 1.97
C THR A 139 11.33 5.38 1.15
N PRO A 140 12.02 6.50 1.47
CA PRO A 140 11.89 7.73 0.69
C PRO A 140 12.23 7.51 -0.78
N LYS A 141 11.39 8.01 -1.70
CA LYS A 141 11.57 7.85 -3.14
C LYS A 141 11.28 9.14 -3.91
N LEU A 142 12.11 9.44 -4.91
CA LEU A 142 11.73 10.34 -5.99
C LEU A 142 10.77 9.57 -6.92
N VAL A 143 9.61 10.15 -7.15
CA VAL A 143 8.53 9.55 -7.94
C VAL A 143 8.25 10.41 -9.16
N GLU A 144 8.26 9.80 -10.33
CA GLU A 144 8.05 10.44 -11.62
C GLU A 144 7.04 9.64 -12.48
N GLY A 145 6.76 10.17 -13.68
CA GLY A 145 5.77 9.60 -14.58
C GLY A 145 4.35 9.81 -14.03
N ILE A 146 3.52 8.79 -14.03
CA ILE A 146 2.18 8.81 -13.39
C ILE A 146 2.22 8.29 -11.94
N GLY A 147 3.44 8.10 -11.37
CA GLY A 147 3.67 7.51 -10.05
C GLY A 147 4.42 6.16 -10.10
N GLU A 148 4.69 5.63 -11.27
CA GLU A 148 5.27 4.30 -11.49
C GLU A 148 6.80 4.28 -11.49
N LYS A 149 7.45 5.43 -11.74
CA LYS A 149 8.91 5.53 -11.74
C LYS A 149 9.39 5.96 -10.38
N MET A 150 9.96 5.04 -9.63
CA MET A 150 10.40 5.26 -8.24
C MET A 150 11.89 5.01 -8.10
N ILE A 151 12.61 6.03 -7.63
CA ILE A 151 14.07 5.98 -7.39
C ILE A 151 14.31 6.20 -5.90
N ASN A 152 15.02 5.30 -5.25
CA ASN A 152 15.40 5.44 -3.85
C ASN A 152 16.28 6.69 -3.66
N ILE A 153 15.96 7.48 -2.66
CA ILE A 153 16.75 8.65 -2.26
C ILE A 153 17.14 8.53 -0.78
N ASP A 154 18.30 9.07 -0.48
CA ASP A 154 18.75 9.20 0.91
C ASP A 154 18.19 10.51 1.48
N LEU A 155 17.09 10.40 2.25
CA LEU A 155 16.41 11.52 2.87
C LEU A 155 15.95 11.12 4.28
N ASP A 156 16.49 11.80 5.28
CA ASP A 156 16.09 11.64 6.68
C ASP A 156 15.39 12.91 7.18
N LEU A 157 14.14 12.77 7.55
CA LEU A 157 13.32 13.84 8.16
C LEU A 157 12.94 13.52 9.61
N SER A 158 13.64 12.60 10.26
CA SER A 158 13.36 12.20 11.65
C SER A 158 13.48 13.34 12.68
N TYR A 159 14.11 14.45 12.29
CA TYR A 159 14.25 15.67 13.12
C TYR A 159 13.04 16.62 13.03
N TYR A 160 12.09 16.34 12.15
CA TYR A 160 10.92 17.18 11.94
C TYR A 160 9.69 16.48 12.48
N GLU A 161 8.79 17.24 13.10
CA GLU A 161 7.44 16.80 13.42
C GLU A 161 6.56 16.99 12.18
N ILE A 162 5.75 15.96 11.85
CA ILE A 162 4.85 15.92 10.70
C ILE A 162 3.40 15.82 11.19
#